data_9789818f8c9f9ad98851573e22679440
#
_entry.id   9789818f8c9f9ad98851573e22679440
#
_cell.length_a   1.000
_cell.length_b   1.000
_cell.length_c   1.000
_cell.angle_alpha   90.00
_cell.angle_beta   90.00
_cell.angle_gamma   90.00
#
_symmetry.space_group_name_H-M   'P 1'
#
loop_
_entity.id
_entity.type
_entity.pdbx_description
1 polymer ?
#
loop_
_entity_poly.entity_id
_entity_poly.type
_entity_poly.pdbx_seq_one_letter_code
_entity_poly.pdbx_strand_id
1 'polypeptide(L)'
;MKRIITLFAATALVASVAAQTVTESKGRDNWYIGINGGMATKATGNAWLKGMQPNVGLRVGRNFTPVFGLAVESNAYFKSTDGTTTGTAVNALNTSMLGTVNLSNWFGGYPGEPRPFEIVALYGVGWGHVFGSPSEDYSNTRDVMTSKAGLDFVFNLGRSKAWQFYVEPAMVWSLGGSGYNPGIQYNLNHSAFQVNVGLIYKLGNSNGTHNFTVAELRDQSEIDALNERINDMRGSMEGMNAKLAAKDRQINELNNA
;
A
#
# COMPACT_ATOMS: atom_id res chain seq x y z
N MET A 1 18.57 -2.25 21.13
CA MET A 1 17.93 -3.10 20.12
C MET A 1 16.78 -3.96 20.67
N LYS A 2 16.93 -4.73 21.76
CA LYS A 2 15.82 -5.54 22.31
C LYS A 2 14.56 -4.76 22.64
N ARG A 3 14.66 -3.52 23.18
CA ARG A 3 13.50 -2.67 23.54
C ARG A 3 12.73 -2.15 22.33
N ILE A 4 13.36 -1.93 21.18
CA ILE A 4 12.72 -1.49 19.94
C ILE A 4 11.93 -2.64 19.32
N ILE A 5 12.51 -3.85 19.32
CA ILE A 5 11.83 -5.06 18.82
C ILE A 5 10.60 -5.38 19.69
N THR A 6 10.69 -5.19 21.01
CA THR A 6 9.56 -5.39 21.92
C THR A 6 8.46 -4.35 21.71
N LEU A 7 8.83 -3.09 21.37
CA LEU A 7 7.86 -2.04 21.06
C LEU A 7 7.13 -2.34 19.73
N PHE A 8 7.85 -2.80 18.70
CA PHE A 8 7.22 -3.24 17.43
C PHE A 8 6.33 -4.48 17.60
N ALA A 9 6.76 -5.45 18.43
CA ALA A 9 5.94 -6.63 18.73
C ALA A 9 4.69 -6.27 19.55
N ALA A 10 4.80 -5.34 20.51
CA ALA A 10 3.68 -4.88 21.32
C ALA A 10 2.67 -4.06 20.48
N THR A 11 3.14 -3.20 19.55
CA THR A 11 2.26 -2.46 18.65
C THR A 11 1.57 -3.37 17.63
N ALA A 12 2.22 -4.42 17.16
CA ALA A 12 1.60 -5.43 16.30
C ALA A 12 0.50 -6.23 17.02
N LEU A 13 0.67 -6.53 18.32
CA LEU A 13 -0.32 -7.22 19.14
C LEU A 13 -1.54 -6.34 19.47
N VAL A 14 -1.36 -5.05 19.71
CA VAL A 14 -2.47 -4.12 19.96
C VAL A 14 -3.29 -3.87 18.68
N ALA A 15 -2.66 -3.88 17.50
CA ALA A 15 -3.36 -3.78 16.23
C ALA A 15 -4.27 -5.01 15.94
N SER A 16 -3.96 -6.17 16.54
CA SER A 16 -4.76 -7.38 16.35
C SER A 16 -6.09 -7.38 17.12
N VAL A 17 -6.23 -6.55 18.15
CA VAL A 17 -7.47 -6.48 18.98
C VAL A 17 -8.58 -5.62 18.34
N ALA A 18 -8.21 -4.72 17.42
CA ALA A 18 -9.16 -3.91 16.63
C ALA A 18 -9.31 -4.41 15.18
N ALA A 19 -8.69 -5.53 14.83
CA ALA A 19 -8.77 -6.07 13.47
C ALA A 19 -10.13 -6.73 13.29
N GLN A 20 -11.06 -6.00 12.69
CA GLN A 20 -12.19 -6.64 12.01
C GLN A 20 -11.59 -7.71 11.09
N THR A 21 -12.16 -8.93 11.13
CA THR A 21 -11.72 -10.02 10.27
C THR A 21 -11.96 -9.62 8.82
N VAL A 22 -10.90 -9.21 8.12
CA VAL A 22 -10.97 -8.97 6.68
C VAL A 22 -10.89 -10.31 5.94
N THR A 23 -11.56 -10.40 4.81
CA THR A 23 -11.48 -11.56 3.92
C THR A 23 -10.01 -11.80 3.54
N GLU A 24 -9.60 -13.07 3.54
CA GLU A 24 -8.23 -13.46 3.18
C GLU A 24 -7.81 -12.86 1.84
N SER A 25 -6.68 -12.17 1.86
CA SER A 25 -6.08 -11.50 0.69
C SER A 25 -5.10 -12.45 0.01
N LYS A 26 -5.33 -12.73 -1.28
CA LYS A 26 -4.39 -13.55 -2.07
C LYS A 26 -3.11 -12.77 -2.40
N GLY A 27 -2.04 -13.47 -2.77
CA GLY A 27 -0.75 -12.84 -3.03
C GLY A 27 -0.75 -11.75 -4.11
N ARG A 28 -1.70 -11.77 -5.04
CA ARG A 28 -1.89 -10.77 -6.10
C ARG A 28 -2.86 -9.64 -5.75
N ASP A 29 -3.52 -9.71 -4.60
CA ASP A 29 -4.51 -8.72 -4.20
C ASP A 29 -3.87 -7.50 -3.54
N ASN A 30 -4.58 -6.38 -3.58
CA ASN A 30 -4.24 -5.12 -2.92
C ASN A 30 -2.93 -4.47 -3.41
N TRP A 31 -2.54 -4.78 -4.63
CA TRP A 31 -1.47 -4.06 -5.32
C TRP A 31 -1.98 -2.74 -5.89
N TYR A 32 -1.08 -1.78 -5.96
CA TYR A 32 -1.36 -0.50 -6.58
C TYR A 32 -0.14 0.04 -7.33
N ILE A 33 -0.41 0.87 -8.33
CA ILE A 33 0.59 1.62 -9.07
C ILE A 33 0.19 3.09 -9.07
N GLY A 34 1.16 3.98 -8.94
CA GLY A 34 0.93 5.41 -8.92
C GLY A 34 2.02 6.18 -9.62
N ILE A 35 1.65 7.35 -10.05
CA ILE A 35 2.56 8.37 -10.56
C ILE A 35 2.46 9.59 -9.66
N ASN A 36 3.56 10.28 -9.48
CA ASN A 36 3.59 11.54 -8.75
C ASN A 36 4.44 12.60 -9.46
N GLY A 37 4.22 13.82 -9.08
CA GLY A 37 5.05 14.95 -9.45
C GLY A 37 5.00 15.98 -8.34
N GLY A 38 6.06 16.73 -8.21
CA GLY A 38 6.17 17.71 -7.13
C GLY A 38 7.41 18.56 -7.20
N MET A 39 7.75 19.09 -6.06
CA MET A 39 8.92 19.96 -5.88
C MET A 39 9.66 19.59 -4.60
N ALA A 40 10.98 19.67 -4.66
CA ALA A 40 11.86 19.45 -3.51
C ALA A 40 12.81 20.63 -3.34
N THR A 41 13.12 20.95 -2.10
CA THR A 41 14.08 21.99 -1.75
C THR A 41 14.94 21.56 -0.56
N LYS A 42 16.16 22.09 -0.44
CA LYS A 42 16.96 21.87 0.78
C LYS A 42 16.19 22.35 2.01
N ALA A 43 16.22 21.57 3.09
CA ALA A 43 15.48 21.90 4.31
C ALA A 43 16.05 23.13 5.03
N THR A 44 17.37 23.37 4.90
CA THR A 44 18.09 24.46 5.54
C THR A 44 19.00 25.21 4.56
N GLY A 45 19.33 26.44 4.88
CA GLY A 45 20.33 27.23 4.13
C GLY A 45 19.88 27.67 2.73
N ASN A 46 18.59 27.65 2.44
CA ASN A 46 18.03 27.98 1.13
C ASN A 46 16.77 28.84 1.24
N ALA A 47 16.60 29.75 0.27
CA ALA A 47 15.31 30.43 0.08
C ALA A 47 14.32 29.42 -0.56
N TRP A 48 13.39 28.88 0.21
CA TRP A 48 12.50 27.78 -0.14
C TRP A 48 11.96 27.85 -1.56
N LEU A 49 11.37 28.98 -1.95
CA LEU A 49 10.74 29.15 -3.26
C LEU A 49 11.75 29.25 -4.43
N LYS A 50 12.96 29.76 -4.19
CA LYS A 50 13.98 29.91 -5.24
C LYS A 50 14.79 28.64 -5.49
N GLY A 51 14.87 27.76 -4.48
CA GLY A 51 15.65 26.53 -4.57
C GLY A 51 14.81 25.29 -4.87
N MET A 52 13.55 25.43 -5.25
CA MET A 52 12.68 24.31 -5.57
C MET A 52 13.10 23.65 -6.88
N GLN A 53 13.30 22.33 -6.83
CA GLN A 53 13.59 21.48 -7.98
C GLN A 53 12.38 20.60 -8.26
N PRO A 54 11.86 20.60 -9.49
CA PRO A 54 10.76 19.74 -9.85
C PRO A 54 11.20 18.27 -9.83
N ASN A 55 10.27 17.39 -9.47
CA ASN A 55 10.48 15.97 -9.51
C ASN A 55 9.27 15.25 -10.12
N VAL A 56 9.50 14.06 -10.64
CA VAL A 56 8.49 13.12 -11.13
C VAL A 56 8.85 11.74 -10.64
N GLY A 57 7.86 10.97 -10.23
CA GLY A 57 8.10 9.64 -9.70
C GLY A 57 7.03 8.61 -10.03
N LEU A 58 7.42 7.37 -9.79
CA LEU A 58 6.58 6.19 -9.89
C LEU A 58 6.55 5.51 -8.52
N ARG A 59 5.37 5.02 -8.14
CA ARG A 59 5.18 4.24 -6.90
C ARG A 59 4.46 2.94 -7.23
N VAL A 60 4.99 1.83 -6.76
CA VAL A 60 4.34 0.52 -6.80
C VAL A 60 4.32 -0.01 -5.38
N GLY A 61 3.16 -0.45 -4.93
CA GLY A 61 3.04 -0.94 -3.58
C GLY A 61 1.96 -1.99 -3.41
N ARG A 62 1.91 -2.55 -2.21
CA ARG A 62 0.91 -3.51 -1.80
C ARG A 62 0.49 -3.25 -0.36
N ASN A 63 -0.80 -3.25 -0.12
CA ASN A 63 -1.35 -3.24 1.23
C ASN A 63 -1.55 -4.68 1.69
N PHE A 64 -0.93 -5.07 2.80
CA PHE A 64 -1.08 -6.41 3.40
C PHE A 64 -2.31 -6.49 4.28
N THR A 65 -2.61 -5.38 4.95
CA THR A 65 -3.80 -5.18 5.77
C THR A 65 -4.40 -3.81 5.45
N PRO A 66 -5.62 -3.51 5.92
CA PRO A 66 -6.17 -2.15 5.79
C PRO A 66 -5.32 -1.06 6.47
N VAL A 67 -4.39 -1.46 7.36
CA VAL A 67 -3.52 -0.54 8.12
C VAL A 67 -2.10 -0.51 7.56
N PHE A 68 -1.52 -1.66 7.22
CA PHE A 68 -0.11 -1.78 6.86
C PHE A 68 0.11 -2.14 5.39
N GLY A 69 1.09 -1.48 4.78
CA GLY A 69 1.53 -1.77 3.42
C GLY A 69 3.03 -1.55 3.23
N LEU A 70 3.51 -1.93 2.06
CA LEU A 70 4.86 -1.63 1.56
C LEU A 70 4.76 -1.05 0.15
N ALA A 71 5.68 -0.12 -0.15
CA ALA A 71 5.81 0.46 -1.47
C ALA A 71 7.28 0.61 -1.87
N VAL A 72 7.52 0.58 -3.16
CA VAL A 72 8.77 1.07 -3.76
C VAL A 72 8.40 2.32 -4.54
N GLU A 73 9.13 3.39 -4.28
CA GLU A 73 8.96 4.67 -4.96
C GLU A 73 10.28 5.13 -5.54
N SER A 74 10.26 5.58 -6.79
CA SER A 74 11.42 6.14 -7.48
C SER A 74 11.08 7.53 -7.99
N ASN A 75 11.85 8.53 -7.58
CA ASN A 75 11.68 9.93 -7.96
C ASN A 75 12.92 10.44 -8.71
N ALA A 76 12.70 10.99 -9.89
CA ALA A 76 13.71 11.70 -10.68
C ALA A 76 13.58 13.20 -10.43
N TYR A 77 14.67 13.85 -10.04
CA TYR A 77 14.75 15.30 -9.77
C TYR A 77 15.38 15.98 -10.97
N PHE A 78 14.74 17.05 -11.43
CA PHE A 78 15.18 17.81 -12.58
C PHE A 78 15.89 19.09 -12.12
N LYS A 79 16.76 19.61 -12.97
CA LYS A 79 17.45 20.87 -12.71
C LYS A 79 16.49 22.05 -12.69
N SER A 80 16.63 22.89 -11.70
CA SER A 80 16.23 24.28 -11.81
C SER A 80 17.26 25.02 -12.67
N THR A 81 16.81 26.02 -13.42
CA THR A 81 17.53 26.74 -14.48
C THR A 81 18.76 27.57 -14.02
N ASP A 82 19.29 27.33 -12.85
CA ASP A 82 20.43 28.08 -12.24
C ASP A 82 21.76 27.55 -12.75
N GLY A 83 21.99 27.64 -14.07
CA GLY A 83 23.31 27.78 -14.66
C GLY A 83 24.38 26.70 -14.46
N THR A 84 24.15 25.67 -13.67
CA THR A 84 25.12 24.58 -13.51
C THR A 84 24.95 23.54 -14.61
N THR A 85 25.85 23.56 -15.54
CA THR A 85 25.94 22.69 -16.71
C THR A 85 26.35 21.27 -16.32
N THR A 86 25.41 20.45 -15.83
CA THR A 86 25.56 19.00 -15.96
C THR A 86 24.88 18.60 -17.26
N GLY A 87 25.51 17.80 -18.10
CA GLY A 87 24.99 17.42 -19.43
C GLY A 87 23.71 16.55 -19.43
N THR A 88 23.00 16.42 -18.29
CA THR A 88 21.80 15.58 -18.14
C THR A 88 20.62 16.41 -17.64
N ALA A 89 19.43 16.17 -18.17
CA ALA A 89 18.19 16.82 -17.72
C ALA A 89 17.79 16.37 -16.31
N VAL A 90 18.08 15.12 -15.95
CA VAL A 90 17.85 14.56 -14.60
C VAL A 90 19.09 14.83 -13.76
N ASN A 91 18.89 15.47 -12.62
CA ASN A 91 19.95 15.82 -11.67
C ASN A 91 20.24 14.68 -10.69
N ALA A 92 19.19 14.06 -10.18
CA ALA A 92 19.30 12.96 -9.24
C ALA A 92 18.11 11.98 -9.39
N LEU A 93 18.35 10.75 -8.98
CA LEU A 93 17.32 9.70 -8.83
C LEU A 93 17.34 9.23 -7.38
N ASN A 94 16.19 9.10 -6.76
CA ASN A 94 16.07 8.49 -5.43
C ASN A 94 15.04 7.37 -5.48
N THR A 95 15.45 6.15 -5.17
CA THR A 95 14.58 4.98 -5.09
C THR A 95 14.50 4.51 -3.65
N SER A 96 13.31 4.47 -3.08
CA SER A 96 13.05 4.17 -1.68
C SER A 96 12.10 2.99 -1.52
N MET A 97 12.38 2.13 -0.54
CA MET A 97 11.44 1.15 -0.02
C MET A 97 10.77 1.75 1.21
N LEU A 98 9.44 1.85 1.17
CA LEU A 98 8.63 2.57 2.13
C LEU A 98 7.67 1.60 2.84
N GLY A 99 7.70 1.55 4.16
CA GLY A 99 6.60 1.05 4.96
C GLY A 99 5.51 2.11 5.05
N THR A 100 4.26 1.72 4.88
CA THR A 100 3.10 2.60 4.96
C THR A 100 2.15 2.17 6.07
N VAL A 101 1.61 3.15 6.80
CA VAL A 101 0.66 2.94 7.90
C VAL A 101 -0.53 3.85 7.70
N ASN A 102 -1.69 3.30 7.42
CA ASN A 102 -2.93 4.06 7.35
C ASN A 102 -3.38 4.44 8.75
N LEU A 103 -3.08 5.68 9.16
CA LEU A 103 -3.40 6.21 10.49
C LEU A 103 -4.91 6.31 10.71
N SER A 104 -5.67 6.63 9.66
CA SER A 104 -7.13 6.71 9.74
C SER A 104 -7.74 5.36 10.11
N ASN A 105 -7.22 4.27 9.55
CA ASN A 105 -7.65 2.92 9.86
C ASN A 105 -7.05 2.38 11.16
N TRP A 106 -5.82 2.81 11.50
CA TRP A 106 -5.19 2.43 12.76
C TRP A 106 -5.99 2.91 13.96
N PHE A 107 -6.35 4.21 13.97
CA PHE A 107 -7.06 4.81 15.12
C PHE A 107 -8.57 4.66 15.03
N GLY A 108 -9.14 4.67 13.83
CA GLY A 108 -10.59 4.66 13.61
C GLY A 108 -11.18 3.30 13.21
N GLY A 109 -10.37 2.22 13.15
CA GLY A 109 -10.76 0.92 12.59
C GLY A 109 -11.02 1.00 11.09
N TYR A 110 -11.15 -0.13 10.41
CA TYR A 110 -11.51 -0.20 8.99
C TYR A 110 -13.02 -0.43 8.84
N PRO A 111 -13.78 0.48 8.19
CA PRO A 111 -15.25 0.38 8.15
C PRO A 111 -15.78 -0.63 7.11
N GLY A 112 -14.91 -1.41 6.45
CA GLY A 112 -15.28 -2.35 5.38
C GLY A 112 -15.05 -1.82 3.97
N GLU A 113 -14.90 -0.51 3.83
CA GLU A 113 -14.51 0.18 2.60
C GLU A 113 -13.60 1.37 2.92
N PRO A 114 -12.75 1.83 1.98
CA PRO A 114 -11.92 3.02 2.18
C PRO A 114 -12.75 4.26 2.42
N ARG A 115 -12.34 5.08 3.39
CA ARG A 115 -12.96 6.38 3.65
C ARG A 115 -12.73 7.32 2.47
N PRO A 116 -13.57 8.35 2.27
CA PRO A 116 -13.33 9.38 1.27
C PRO A 116 -11.98 10.09 1.44
N PHE A 117 -11.58 10.29 2.69
CA PHE A 117 -10.30 10.88 3.07
C PHE A 117 -9.58 10.00 4.11
N GLU A 118 -8.29 9.79 3.90
CA GLU A 118 -7.43 8.99 4.79
C GLU A 118 -6.06 9.65 4.92
N ILE A 119 -5.43 9.46 6.06
CA ILE A 119 -4.06 9.89 6.32
C ILE A 119 -3.20 8.64 6.45
N VAL A 120 -2.14 8.58 5.63
CA VAL A 120 -1.20 7.45 5.62
C VAL A 120 0.19 7.98 5.95
N ALA A 121 0.79 7.49 7.01
CA ALA A 121 2.19 7.77 7.32
C ALA A 121 3.07 6.83 6.49
N LEU A 122 4.20 7.36 6.02
CA LEU A 122 5.21 6.59 5.31
C LEU A 122 6.59 6.84 5.91
N TYR A 123 7.37 5.77 5.98
CA TYR A 123 8.76 5.82 6.39
C TYR A 123 9.55 4.70 5.71
N GLY A 124 10.77 5.03 5.29
CA GLY A 124 11.60 4.01 4.68
C GLY A 124 13.03 4.45 4.40
N VAL A 125 13.75 3.54 3.77
CA VAL A 125 15.14 3.74 3.36
C VAL A 125 15.23 3.62 1.85
N GLY A 126 16.23 4.28 1.29
CA GLY A 126 16.40 4.33 -0.15
C GLY A 126 17.86 4.50 -0.56
N TRP A 127 18.02 4.56 -1.85
CA TRP A 127 19.27 4.83 -2.54
C TRP A 127 19.06 6.01 -3.47
N GLY A 128 19.93 7.02 -3.29
CA GLY A 128 20.00 8.21 -4.12
C GLY A 128 21.22 8.17 -5.01
N HIS A 129 21.05 8.52 -6.28
CA HIS A 129 22.12 8.67 -7.25
C HIS A 129 22.11 10.07 -7.84
N VAL A 130 23.25 10.76 -7.84
CA VAL A 130 23.40 12.10 -8.41
C VAL A 130 24.09 11.97 -9.77
N PHE A 131 23.45 12.50 -10.82
CA PHE A 131 24.01 12.57 -12.15
C PHE A 131 24.87 13.84 -12.32
N GLY A 132 25.99 13.72 -12.99
CA GLY A 132 26.91 14.85 -13.23
C GLY A 132 28.09 14.87 -12.28
N SER A 133 28.80 15.99 -12.25
CA SER A 133 29.94 16.19 -11.32
C SER A 133 29.42 16.38 -9.92
N PRO A 134 30.00 15.67 -8.91
CA PRO A 134 29.67 15.92 -7.50
C PRO A 134 29.96 17.39 -7.19
N SER A 135 29.05 18.09 -6.54
CA SER A 135 29.37 19.39 -5.94
C SER A 135 30.39 19.18 -4.82
N GLU A 136 31.25 20.14 -4.58
CA GLU A 136 32.33 20.07 -3.57
C GLU A 136 31.87 19.71 -2.15
N ASP A 137 30.58 19.83 -1.88
CA ASP A 137 29.94 19.53 -0.59
C ASP A 137 29.67 18.02 -0.34
N TYR A 138 29.69 17.19 -1.37
CA TYR A 138 29.47 15.75 -1.25
C TYR A 138 30.75 15.04 -1.68
N SER A 139 31.45 14.48 -0.69
CA SER A 139 32.63 13.63 -0.89
C SER A 139 32.44 12.68 -2.06
N ASN A 140 33.04 12.91 -3.19
CA ASN A 140 33.29 12.08 -4.38
C ASN A 140 32.35 10.87 -4.69
N THR A 141 31.35 10.62 -3.90
CA THR A 141 30.39 9.53 -4.07
C THR A 141 29.10 10.05 -4.71
N ARG A 142 28.78 9.52 -5.87
CA ARG A 142 27.51 9.79 -6.58
C ARG A 142 26.32 9.08 -5.96
N ASP A 143 26.60 8.09 -5.13
CA ASP A 143 25.62 7.21 -4.50
C ASP A 143 25.51 7.50 -3.03
N VAL A 144 24.31 7.63 -2.52
CA VAL A 144 24.05 7.91 -1.12
C VAL A 144 22.86 7.09 -0.61
N MET A 145 23.00 6.55 0.58
CA MET A 145 21.86 5.97 1.29
C MET A 145 20.94 7.11 1.76
N THR A 146 19.65 6.95 1.53
CA THR A 146 18.65 7.95 1.92
C THR A 146 17.64 7.35 2.90
N SER A 147 16.95 8.22 3.62
CA SER A 147 15.75 7.88 4.38
C SER A 147 14.67 8.89 4.06
N LYS A 148 13.44 8.41 3.91
CA LYS A 148 12.26 9.23 3.64
C LYS A 148 11.23 9.03 4.74
N ALA A 149 10.66 10.13 5.24
CA ALA A 149 9.49 10.12 6.11
C ALA A 149 8.49 11.17 5.64
N GLY A 150 7.20 10.83 5.63
CA GLY A 150 6.16 11.73 5.16
C GLY A 150 4.77 11.29 5.56
N LEU A 151 3.80 12.08 5.12
CA LEU A 151 2.37 11.82 5.28
C LEU A 151 1.70 11.94 3.91
N ASP A 152 0.93 10.92 3.52
CA ASP A 152 0.01 11.01 2.39
C ASP A 152 -1.37 11.44 2.91
N PHE A 153 -1.85 12.56 2.42
CA PHE A 153 -3.24 12.98 2.55
C PHE A 153 -4.00 12.45 1.34
N VAL A 154 -4.69 11.32 1.54
CA VAL A 154 -5.26 10.50 0.47
C VAL A 154 -6.75 10.77 0.32
N PHE A 155 -7.17 11.04 -0.90
CA PHE A 155 -8.56 11.19 -1.32
C PHE A 155 -8.96 9.99 -2.19
N ASN A 156 -9.84 9.14 -1.70
CA ASN A 156 -10.36 7.99 -2.42
C ASN A 156 -11.47 8.42 -3.39
N LEU A 157 -11.29 8.18 -4.69
CA LEU A 157 -12.14 8.69 -5.74
C LEU A 157 -13.07 7.61 -6.31
N GLY A 158 -14.27 8.04 -6.70
CA GLY A 158 -15.27 7.19 -7.34
C GLY A 158 -15.95 6.19 -6.39
N ARG A 159 -16.94 5.46 -6.87
CA ARG A 159 -17.69 4.48 -6.08
C ARG A 159 -16.87 3.24 -5.73
N SER A 160 -16.06 2.75 -6.67
CA SER A 160 -15.20 1.59 -6.46
C SER A 160 -13.97 1.88 -5.59
N LYS A 161 -13.67 3.16 -5.32
CA LYS A 161 -12.47 3.60 -4.61
C LYS A 161 -11.17 3.01 -5.21
N ALA A 162 -11.19 2.74 -6.53
CA ALA A 162 -10.05 2.21 -7.26
C ALA A 162 -8.97 3.27 -7.48
N TRP A 163 -9.37 4.52 -7.58
CA TRP A 163 -8.48 5.65 -7.77
C TRP A 163 -8.27 6.43 -6.47
N GLN A 164 -7.05 6.89 -6.27
CA GLN A 164 -6.67 7.76 -5.16
C GLN A 164 -5.90 8.95 -5.70
N PHE A 165 -6.26 10.13 -5.25
CA PHE A 165 -5.42 11.32 -5.35
C PHE A 165 -4.75 11.53 -3.99
N TYR A 166 -3.48 11.93 -3.97
CA TYR A 166 -2.81 12.23 -2.71
C TYR A 166 -1.92 13.46 -2.79
N VAL A 167 -1.72 14.07 -1.64
CA VAL A 167 -0.73 15.12 -1.41
C VAL A 167 0.23 14.64 -0.33
N GLU A 168 1.53 14.67 -0.62
CA GLU A 168 2.57 14.12 0.22
C GLU A 168 3.61 15.19 0.59
N PRO A 169 3.52 15.86 1.74
CA PRO A 169 4.67 16.48 2.36
C PRO A 169 5.58 15.41 2.95
N ALA A 170 6.88 15.50 2.64
CA ALA A 170 7.88 14.54 3.12
C ALA A 170 9.25 15.19 3.33
N MET A 171 10.02 14.57 4.21
CA MET A 171 11.44 14.83 4.39
C MET A 171 12.27 13.68 3.85
N VAL A 172 13.31 13.99 3.12
CA VAL A 172 14.28 13.03 2.61
C VAL A 172 15.65 13.40 3.17
N TRP A 173 16.26 12.49 3.91
CA TRP A 173 17.60 12.66 4.48
C TRP A 173 18.63 11.89 3.66
N SER A 174 19.77 12.52 3.43
CA SER A 174 20.98 11.83 3.00
C SER A 174 21.69 11.29 4.25
N LEU A 175 21.86 9.97 4.33
CA LEU A 175 22.38 9.27 5.51
C LEU A 175 23.91 9.09 5.48
N GLY A 176 24.59 9.57 4.43
CA GLY A 176 26.04 9.48 4.28
C GLY A 176 26.75 10.31 5.35
N GLY A 177 27.62 9.66 6.13
CA GLY A 177 28.53 10.36 7.04
C GLY A 177 29.71 10.99 6.29
N SER A 178 30.38 11.98 6.90
CA SER A 178 31.65 12.47 6.41
C SER A 178 32.74 11.42 6.60
N GLY A 179 33.79 11.42 5.76
CA GLY A 179 34.79 10.36 5.64
C GLY A 179 35.49 9.89 6.94
N TYR A 180 35.44 10.66 8.02
CA TYR A 180 35.96 10.27 9.34
C TYR A 180 34.89 9.72 10.30
N ASN A 181 33.61 9.85 9.97
CA ASN A 181 32.52 9.33 10.79
C ASN A 181 31.48 8.64 9.90
N PRO A 182 31.69 7.36 9.57
CA PRO A 182 30.82 6.62 8.63
C PRO A 182 29.48 6.18 9.24
N GLY A 183 29.01 6.87 10.26
CA GLY A 183 27.73 6.59 10.90
C GLY A 183 26.53 7.10 10.10
N ILE A 184 25.38 6.43 10.25
CA ILE A 184 24.09 6.91 9.77
C ILE A 184 23.69 8.15 10.59
N GLN A 185 23.50 9.30 9.91
CA GLN A 185 23.15 10.54 10.56
C GLN A 185 21.90 11.15 9.94
N TYR A 186 20.91 11.48 10.80
CA TYR A 186 19.75 12.30 10.43
C TYR A 186 20.08 13.78 10.65
N ASN A 187 20.72 14.41 9.66
CA ASN A 187 21.12 15.79 9.71
C ASN A 187 20.20 16.64 8.83
N LEU A 188 19.58 17.66 9.39
CA LEU A 188 18.70 18.57 8.65
C LEU A 188 19.44 19.33 7.53
N ASN A 189 20.73 19.62 7.72
CA ASN A 189 21.53 20.27 6.69
C ASN A 189 21.78 19.39 5.46
N HIS A 190 21.62 18.07 5.61
CA HIS A 190 21.72 17.07 4.55
C HIS A 190 20.34 16.47 4.24
N SER A 191 19.29 17.26 4.33
CA SER A 191 17.93 16.84 4.03
C SER A 191 17.25 17.77 3.04
N ALA A 192 16.26 17.23 2.35
CA ALA A 192 15.36 17.95 1.46
C ALA A 192 13.93 17.81 1.97
N PHE A 193 13.20 18.92 1.96
CA PHE A 193 11.76 18.92 2.07
C PHE A 193 11.15 18.80 0.67
N GLN A 194 10.22 17.88 0.49
CA GLN A 194 9.50 17.73 -0.77
C GLN A 194 7.99 17.75 -0.54
N VAL A 195 7.26 18.23 -1.53
CA VAL A 195 5.81 18.13 -1.61
C VAL A 195 5.46 17.53 -2.95
N ASN A 196 4.87 16.37 -2.93
CA ASN A 196 4.39 15.68 -4.13
C ASN A 196 2.87 15.65 -4.16
N VAL A 197 2.32 15.63 -5.36
CA VAL A 197 0.93 15.27 -5.65
C VAL A 197 0.94 14.07 -6.57
N GLY A 198 0.01 13.15 -6.39
CA GLY A 198 0.01 11.95 -7.21
C GLY A 198 -1.35 11.31 -7.37
N LEU A 199 -1.39 10.40 -8.33
CA LEU A 199 -2.53 9.53 -8.60
C LEU A 199 -2.09 8.09 -8.44
N ILE A 200 -2.88 7.31 -7.72
CA ILE A 200 -2.72 5.88 -7.53
C ILE A 200 -3.92 5.17 -8.13
N TYR A 201 -3.65 4.08 -8.83
CA TYR A 201 -4.66 3.11 -9.23
C TYR A 201 -4.46 1.80 -8.49
N LYS A 202 -5.48 1.36 -7.76
CA LYS A 202 -5.51 0.06 -7.08
C LYS A 202 -5.92 -1.01 -8.06
N LEU A 203 -5.11 -2.05 -8.20
CA LEU A 203 -5.39 -3.16 -9.11
C LEU A 203 -6.57 -4.00 -8.60
N GLY A 204 -7.25 -4.67 -9.53
CA GLY A 204 -8.38 -5.52 -9.17
C GLY A 204 -7.97 -6.72 -8.33
N ASN A 205 -8.74 -7.00 -7.29
CA ASN A 205 -8.57 -8.10 -6.36
C ASN A 205 -9.37 -9.34 -6.78
N SER A 206 -9.02 -10.48 -6.21
CA SER A 206 -9.74 -11.75 -6.43
C SER A 206 -11.16 -11.77 -5.86
N ASN A 207 -11.50 -10.83 -4.99
CA ASN A 207 -12.85 -10.63 -4.45
C ASN A 207 -13.76 -9.77 -5.36
N GLY A 208 -13.28 -9.38 -6.54
CA GLY A 208 -14.02 -8.55 -7.50
C GLY A 208 -14.05 -7.07 -7.17
N THR A 209 -13.31 -6.62 -6.14
CA THR A 209 -13.16 -5.21 -5.76
C THR A 209 -11.72 -4.73 -5.96
N HIS A 210 -11.43 -3.50 -5.55
CA HIS A 210 -10.08 -2.92 -5.49
C HIS A 210 -9.60 -2.73 -4.04
N ASN A 211 -10.35 -3.25 -3.08
CA ASN A 211 -10.17 -2.95 -1.66
C ASN A 211 -10.31 -4.21 -0.82
N PHE A 212 -9.93 -4.10 0.45
CA PHE A 212 -10.28 -5.11 1.46
C PHE A 212 -11.80 -5.12 1.67
N THR A 213 -12.35 -6.29 1.94
CA THR A 213 -13.72 -6.46 2.38
C THR A 213 -13.70 -7.09 3.77
N VAL A 214 -14.64 -6.68 4.63
CA VAL A 214 -14.84 -7.33 5.92
C VAL A 214 -15.48 -8.69 5.68
N ALA A 215 -14.96 -9.73 6.33
CA ALA A 215 -15.60 -11.03 6.32
C ALA A 215 -16.88 -10.92 7.14
N GLU A 216 -18.02 -11.03 6.48
CA GLU A 216 -19.27 -11.26 7.18
C GLU A 216 -19.17 -12.63 7.86
N LEU A 217 -19.24 -12.65 9.19
CA LEU A 217 -19.46 -13.88 9.92
C LEU A 217 -20.84 -14.37 9.46
N ARG A 218 -20.87 -15.38 8.59
CA ARG A 218 -22.12 -16.05 8.26
C ARG A 218 -22.69 -16.56 9.57
N ASP A 219 -23.92 -16.15 9.85
CA ASP A 219 -24.63 -16.58 11.03
C ASP A 219 -24.70 -18.13 10.97
N GLN A 220 -24.18 -18.80 12.01
CA GLN A 220 -24.19 -20.27 12.07
C GLN A 220 -25.60 -20.80 11.91
N SER A 221 -26.62 -20.05 12.34
CA SER A 221 -28.03 -20.39 12.19
C SER A 221 -28.46 -20.44 10.71
N GLU A 222 -27.91 -19.58 9.84
CA GLU A 222 -28.16 -19.60 8.39
C GLU A 222 -27.52 -20.84 7.72
N ILE A 223 -26.29 -21.18 8.15
CA ILE A 223 -25.59 -22.38 7.68
C ILE A 223 -26.36 -23.64 8.07
N ASP A 224 -26.83 -23.70 9.31
CA ASP A 224 -27.58 -24.82 9.84
C ASP A 224 -28.94 -24.97 9.12
N ALA A 225 -29.66 -23.86 8.89
CA ALA A 225 -30.91 -23.84 8.13
C ALA A 225 -30.72 -24.26 6.66
N LEU A 226 -29.61 -23.85 6.01
CA LEU A 226 -29.29 -24.31 4.66
C LEU A 226 -28.95 -25.80 4.61
N ASN A 227 -28.22 -26.33 5.59
CA ASN A 227 -27.89 -27.73 5.70
C ASN A 227 -29.14 -28.59 5.95
N GLU A 228 -30.05 -28.15 6.79
CA GLU A 228 -31.35 -28.79 7.02
C GLU A 228 -32.15 -28.88 5.69
N ARG A 229 -32.24 -27.76 4.97
CA ARG A 229 -32.94 -27.72 3.69
C ARG A 229 -32.29 -28.60 2.62
N ILE A 230 -30.96 -28.74 2.60
CA ILE A 230 -30.26 -29.69 1.73
C ILE A 230 -30.60 -31.13 2.10
N ASN A 231 -30.68 -31.46 3.38
CA ASN A 231 -31.02 -32.81 3.84
C ASN A 231 -32.48 -33.15 3.53
N ASP A 232 -33.41 -32.21 3.68
CA ASP A 232 -34.80 -32.37 3.30
C ASP A 232 -34.99 -32.62 1.80
N MET A 233 -34.25 -31.86 0.97
CA MET A 233 -34.24 -32.06 -0.49
C MET A 233 -33.68 -33.45 -0.87
N ARG A 234 -32.62 -33.92 -0.20
CA ARG A 234 -32.07 -35.25 -0.42
C ARG A 234 -33.08 -36.33 -0.06
N GLY A 235 -33.72 -36.24 1.11
CA GLY A 235 -34.77 -37.16 1.51
C GLY A 235 -35.95 -37.17 0.54
N SER A 236 -36.36 -36.01 0.03
CA SER A 236 -37.41 -35.89 -0.97
C SER A 236 -37.01 -36.55 -2.31
N MET A 237 -35.76 -36.40 -2.74
CA MET A 237 -35.21 -37.04 -3.93
C MET A 237 -35.16 -38.57 -3.79
N GLU A 238 -34.73 -39.08 -2.64
CA GLU A 238 -34.72 -40.50 -2.36
C GLU A 238 -36.15 -41.08 -2.38
N GLY A 239 -37.13 -40.39 -1.79
CA GLY A 239 -38.54 -40.76 -1.82
C GLY A 239 -39.12 -40.77 -3.25
N MET A 240 -38.74 -39.79 -4.10
CA MET A 240 -39.14 -39.76 -5.50
C MET A 240 -38.52 -40.90 -6.29
N ASN A 241 -37.25 -41.20 -6.09
CA ASN A 241 -36.57 -42.33 -6.74
C ASN A 241 -37.19 -43.68 -6.36
N ALA A 242 -37.55 -43.85 -5.09
CA ALA A 242 -38.23 -45.05 -4.64
C ALA A 242 -39.63 -45.22 -5.30
N LYS A 243 -40.38 -44.10 -5.44
CA LYS A 243 -41.68 -44.11 -6.15
C LYS A 243 -41.51 -44.39 -7.64
N LEU A 244 -40.49 -43.87 -8.30
CA LEU A 244 -40.16 -44.17 -9.69
C LEU A 244 -39.84 -45.65 -9.86
N ALA A 245 -38.98 -46.20 -9.03
CA ALA A 245 -38.63 -47.62 -9.07
C ALA A 245 -39.85 -48.54 -8.83
N ALA A 246 -40.77 -48.12 -7.95
CA ALA A 246 -42.02 -48.87 -7.75
C ALA A 246 -42.96 -48.85 -8.98
N LYS A 247 -43.07 -47.67 -9.62
CA LYS A 247 -43.84 -47.52 -10.86
C LYS A 247 -43.23 -48.28 -12.03
N ASP A 248 -41.90 -48.27 -12.16
CA ASP A 248 -41.24 -49.10 -13.19
C ASP A 248 -41.51 -50.62 -13.04
N ARG A 249 -41.54 -51.07 -11.77
CA ARG A 249 -41.94 -52.46 -11.51
C ARG A 249 -43.41 -52.78 -11.95
N GLN A 250 -44.31 -51.81 -11.59
CA GLN A 250 -45.75 -52.00 -12.03
C GLN A 250 -45.90 -51.98 -13.56
N ILE A 251 -45.16 -51.11 -14.24
CA ILE A 251 -45.19 -51.09 -15.72
C ILE A 251 -44.63 -52.38 -16.30
N ASN A 252 -43.54 -52.89 -15.74
CA ASN A 252 -43.00 -54.21 -16.20
C ASN A 252 -43.95 -55.38 -15.94
N GLU A 253 -44.65 -55.39 -14.81
CA GLU A 253 -45.67 -56.38 -14.49
C GLU A 253 -46.87 -56.32 -15.48
N LEU A 254 -47.34 -55.12 -15.80
CA LEU A 254 -48.42 -54.90 -16.76
C LEU A 254 -48.04 -55.23 -18.21
N ASN A 255 -46.79 -55.05 -18.59
CA ASN A 255 -46.28 -55.33 -19.92
C ASN A 255 -46.04 -56.88 -20.12
N ASN A 256 -45.93 -57.62 -19.03
CA ASN A 256 -45.71 -59.12 -19.06
C ASN A 256 -46.96 -59.88 -18.79
N ALA A 257 -48.12 -59.25 -18.56
CA ALA A 257 -49.43 -59.88 -18.40
C ALA A 257 -50.24 -59.84 -19.71
#